data_214d6aeaad3f5a3b837c46ceb139cf69
#
_entry.id   214d6aeaad3f5a3b837c46ceb139cf69
#
_cell.length_a   1.000
_cell.length_b   1.000
_cell.length_c   1.000
_cell.angle_alpha   90.00
_cell.angle_beta   90.00
_cell.angle_gamma   90.00
#
_symmetry.space_group_name_H-M   'P 1'
#
loop_
_entity.id
_entity.type
_entity.pdbx_description
1 polymer ?
#
loop_
_entity_poly.entity_id
_entity_poly.type
_entity_poly.pdbx_seq_one_letter_code
_entity_poly.pdbx_strand_id
1 'polypeptide(L)' 'MSKDRADVLCVEKGLFDSREKAKRAIVEGIVFVDGQKIIKPGLKIGDVYKKG' A
#
# COMPACT_ATOMS: atom_id res chain seq x y z
N MET A 1 15.95 5.92 -5.16
CA MET A 1 14.54 6.03 -5.54
C MET A 1 13.76 6.73 -4.44
N SER A 2 12.83 7.58 -4.83
CA SER A 2 12.03 8.29 -3.85
C SER A 2 10.95 7.36 -3.27
N LYS A 3 10.65 7.57 -1.99
CA LYS A 3 9.57 6.87 -1.33
C LYS A 3 8.28 7.65 -1.52
N ASP A 4 7.18 6.95 -1.52
CA ASP A 4 5.87 7.56 -1.67
C ASP A 4 4.89 6.93 -0.68
N ARG A 5 3.73 7.55 -0.53
CA ARG A 5 2.71 7.04 0.37
C ARG A 5 2.26 5.66 -0.08
N ALA A 6 1.98 4.81 0.90
CA ALA A 6 1.57 3.43 0.60
C ALA A 6 0.31 3.37 -0.26
N ASP A 7 -0.68 4.20 0.02
CA ASP A 7 -1.92 4.21 -0.76
C ASP A 7 -1.67 4.65 -2.20
N VAL A 8 -0.80 5.63 -2.40
CA VAL A 8 -0.45 6.10 -3.73
C VAL A 8 0.28 5.01 -4.51
N LEU A 9 1.24 4.36 -3.89
CA LEU A 9 2.00 3.29 -4.54
C LEU A 9 1.11 2.11 -4.91
N CYS A 10 0.15 1.77 -4.07
CA CYS A 10 -0.79 0.70 -4.38
C CYS A 10 -1.55 0.97 -5.67
N VAL A 11 -1.95 2.21 -5.88
CA VAL A 11 -2.66 2.59 -7.11
C VAL A 11 -1.71 2.61 -8.30
N GLU A 12 -0.53 3.21 -8.12
CA GLU A 12 0.45 3.30 -9.20
C GLU A 12 0.90 1.93 -9.71
N LYS A 13 0.97 0.96 -8.82
CA LYS A 13 1.37 -0.40 -9.19
C LYS A 13 0.20 -1.23 -9.72
N GLY A 14 -0.99 -0.66 -9.76
CA GLY A 14 -2.15 -1.36 -10.27
C GLY A 14 -2.73 -2.39 -9.34
N LEU A 15 -2.40 -2.34 -8.05
CA LEU A 15 -2.95 -3.26 -7.06
C LEU A 15 -4.39 -2.95 -6.71
N PHE A 16 -4.76 -1.68 -6.80
CA PHE A 16 -6.12 -1.24 -6.48
C PHE A 16 -6.55 -0.17 -7.49
N ASP A 17 -7.85 -0.07 -7.70
CA ASP A 17 -8.42 0.85 -8.69
C ASP A 17 -8.44 2.30 -8.20
N SER A 18 -8.45 2.51 -6.89
CA SER A 18 -8.50 3.86 -6.34
C SER A 18 -7.76 3.93 -5.01
N ARG A 19 -7.41 5.17 -4.62
CA ARG A 19 -6.73 5.39 -3.35
C ARG A 19 -7.61 5.01 -2.16
N GLU A 20 -8.91 5.20 -2.28
CA GLU A 20 -9.83 4.82 -1.21
C GLU A 20 -9.82 3.32 -0.98
N LYS A 21 -9.82 2.55 -2.05
CA LYS A 21 -9.74 1.09 -1.94
C LYS A 21 -8.39 0.68 -1.36
N ALA A 22 -7.32 1.34 -1.79
CA ALA A 22 -5.99 1.07 -1.27
C ALA A 22 -5.91 1.37 0.23
N LYS A 23 -6.45 2.50 0.66
CA LYS A 23 -6.47 2.86 2.07
C LYS A 23 -7.20 1.82 2.90
N ARG A 24 -8.37 1.39 2.43
CA ARG A 24 -9.15 0.38 3.14
C ARG A 24 -8.36 -0.92 3.27
N ALA A 25 -7.75 -1.37 2.18
CA ALA A 25 -6.97 -2.59 2.18
C ALA A 25 -5.80 -2.52 3.16
N ILE A 26 -5.12 -1.38 3.21
CA ILE A 26 -4.02 -1.18 4.14
C ILE A 26 -4.51 -1.28 5.59
N VAL A 27 -5.61 -0.61 5.91
CA VAL A 27 -6.17 -0.65 7.25
C VAL A 27 -6.63 -2.07 7.61
N GLU A 28 -7.13 -2.82 6.63
CA GLU A 28 -7.54 -4.21 6.85
C GLU A 28 -6.36 -5.16 7.03
N GLY A 29 -5.16 -4.71 6.69
CA GLY A 29 -3.96 -5.49 6.93
C GLY A 29 -3.62 -6.50 5.85
N ILE A 30 -4.04 -6.25 4.60
CA ILE A 30 -3.72 -7.15 3.49
C ILE A 30 -2.58 -6.63 2.62
N VAL A 31 -1.98 -5.51 3.00
CA VAL A 31 -0.86 -4.93 2.27
C VAL A 31 0.42 -5.09 3.07
N PHE A 32 1.46 -5.62 2.42
CA PHE A 32 2.72 -5.93 3.07
C PHE A 32 3.88 -5.20 2.38
N VAL A 33 4.87 -4.83 3.19
CA VAL A 33 6.12 -4.26 2.70
C VAL A 33 7.26 -5.06 3.35
N ASP A 34 8.08 -5.68 2.52
CA ASP A 34 9.20 -6.50 2.99
C ASP A 34 8.76 -7.55 4.01
N GLY A 35 7.61 -8.15 3.76
CA GLY A 35 7.07 -9.19 4.63
C GLY A 35 6.37 -8.67 5.88
N GLN A 36 6.32 -7.36 6.07
CA GLN A 36 5.66 -6.76 7.23
C GLN A 36 4.34 -6.12 6.82
N LYS A 37 3.31 -6.44 7.57
CA LYS A 37 2.00 -5.84 7.36
C LYS A 37 2.04 -4.35 7.72
N ILE A 38 1.53 -3.52 6.83
CA ILE A 38 1.39 -2.10 7.12
C ILE A 38 -0.09 -1.79 7.34
N ILE A 39 -0.36 -0.83 8.23
CA ILE A 39 -1.73 -0.44 8.56
C ILE A 39 -1.96 1.07 8.43
N LYS A 40 -0.94 1.81 8.02
CA LYS A 40 -1.05 3.27 7.87
C LYS A 40 -0.95 3.63 6.40
N PRO A 41 -2.06 4.10 5.79
CA PRO A 41 -2.04 4.46 4.36
C PRO A 41 -1.05 5.57 4.02
N GLY A 42 -0.81 6.48 4.95
CA GLY A 42 0.12 7.59 4.73
C GLY A 42 1.58 7.26 4.95
N LEU A 43 1.89 6.02 5.31
CA LEU A 43 3.28 5.62 5.53
C LEU A 43 4.07 5.69 4.24
N LYS A 44 5.22 6.34 4.27
CA LYS A 44 6.08 6.44 3.08
C LYS A 44 6.94 5.19 2.97
N ILE A 45 6.87 4.55 1.83
CA ILE A 45 7.56 3.29 1.58
C ILE A 45 8.11 3.27 0.16
N GLY A 46 9.10 2.41 -0.07
CA GLY A 46 9.70 2.28 -1.38
C GLY A 46 8.96 1.33 -2.30
N ASP A 47 8.23 0.38 -1.75
CA ASP A 47 7.50 -0.60 -2.55
C ASP A 47 6.39 -1.23 -1.73
N VAL A 48 5.40 -1.81 -2.40
CA VAL A 48 4.27 -2.47 -1.73
C VAL A 48 3.95 -3.80 -2.41
N TYR A 49 3.39 -4.71 -1.64
CA TYR A 49 2.89 -5.98 -2.14
C TYR A 49 1.51 -6.23 -1.57
N LYS A 50 0.64 -6.81 -2.38
CA LYS A 50 -0.66 -7.27 -1.93
C LYS A 50 -0.61 -8.77 -1.79
N LYS A 51 -0.95 -9.27 -0.61
CA LYS A 51 -1.06 -10.69 -0.38
C LYS A 51 -2.50 -11.09 -0.67
N GLY A 52 -2.66 -11.86 -1.69
CA GLY A 52 -4.03 -12.20 -2.08
C GLY A 52 -4.22 -13.61 -2.40
#